data_4012d13254977a22ce26dbff6322a69b
#
_entry.id   4012d13254977a22ce26dbff6322a69b
#
_cell.length_a   1.000
_cell.length_b   1.000
_cell.length_c   1.000
_cell.angle_alpha   90.00
_cell.angle_beta   90.00
_cell.angle_gamma   90.00
#
_symmetry.space_group_name_H-M   'P 1'
#
loop_
_entity.id
_entity.type
_entity.pdbx_description
1 polymer ?
#
loop_
_entity_poly.entity_id
_entity_poly.type
_entity_poly.pdbx_seq_one_letter_code
_entity_poly.pdbx_strand_id
1 'polypeptide(L)'
;MSFCSVADVVDRLSFTGLLYQVDDDDDAESQSESAELAEDADSIESCIRYADEEIKRALLTYTETPTQYEGNETLRGWAVDLAAERLCERKGQEVAESFLRAAQRTRENLTQFASGQMMIPGIVPPVVQRIEFRNLGRPRIARR
;
A
#
# COMPACT_ATOMS: atom_id res chain seq x y z
N MET A 1 -8.58 -10.66 4.74
CA MET A 1 -8.90 -9.82 3.58
C MET A 1 -7.87 -8.71 3.46
N SER A 2 -7.33 -8.55 2.28
CA SER A 2 -6.16 -7.72 2.02
C SER A 2 -6.32 -6.95 0.72
N PHE A 3 -5.66 -5.80 0.58
CA PHE A 3 -5.67 -5.00 -0.65
C PHE A 3 -4.85 -5.63 -1.78
N CYS A 4 -3.84 -6.45 -1.46
CA CYS A 4 -3.07 -7.19 -2.45
C CYS A 4 -2.83 -8.64 -2.01
N SER A 5 -2.40 -9.48 -2.95
CA SER A 5 -2.06 -10.88 -2.72
C SER A 5 -0.55 -11.11 -2.71
N VAL A 6 -0.12 -12.27 -2.20
CA VAL A 6 1.29 -12.69 -2.28
C VAL A 6 1.77 -12.73 -3.72
N ALA A 7 0.94 -13.22 -4.66
CA ALA A 7 1.27 -13.26 -6.08
C ALA A 7 1.57 -11.86 -6.64
N ASP A 8 0.80 -10.83 -6.26
CA ASP A 8 1.04 -9.46 -6.72
C ASP A 8 2.41 -8.92 -6.28
N VAL A 9 2.81 -9.24 -5.06
CA VAL A 9 4.13 -8.84 -4.53
C VAL A 9 5.25 -9.60 -5.22
N VAL A 10 5.08 -10.90 -5.42
CA VAL A 10 6.03 -11.75 -6.14
C VAL A 10 6.22 -11.27 -7.58
N ASP A 11 5.14 -10.98 -8.29
CA ASP A 11 5.19 -10.45 -9.65
C ASP A 11 5.95 -9.12 -9.72
N ARG A 12 5.74 -8.24 -8.75
CA ARG A 12 6.47 -6.98 -8.67
C ARG A 12 7.96 -7.16 -8.43
N LEU A 13 8.34 -8.10 -7.58
CA LEU A 13 9.74 -8.40 -7.28
C LEU A 13 10.43 -9.15 -8.42
N SER A 14 9.74 -10.07 -9.09
CA SER A 14 10.29 -10.83 -10.22
C SER A 14 10.60 -9.92 -11.42
N PHE A 15 9.76 -8.93 -11.67
CA PHE A 15 9.97 -7.97 -12.75
C PHE A 15 11.27 -7.16 -12.61
N THR A 16 11.80 -7.04 -11.41
CA THR A 16 13.04 -6.30 -11.10
C THR A 16 14.28 -7.17 -11.01
N GLY A 17 14.18 -8.48 -11.28
CA GLY A 17 15.30 -9.42 -11.20
C GLY A 17 15.78 -9.74 -9.78
N LEU A 18 15.09 -9.27 -8.75
CA LEU A 18 15.46 -9.51 -7.34
C LEU A 18 15.12 -10.92 -6.86
N LEU A 19 14.24 -11.65 -7.59
CA LEU A 19 13.87 -13.03 -7.28
C LEU A 19 14.57 -14.06 -8.19
N TYR A 20 15.24 -13.64 -9.25
CA TYR A 20 15.90 -14.53 -10.19
C TYR A 20 17.37 -14.17 -10.34
N GLN A 21 18.21 -14.72 -9.48
CA GLN A 21 19.44 -15.32 -9.92
C GLN A 21 19.17 -16.83 -9.99
N VAL A 22 18.49 -17.23 -11.04
CA VAL A 22 18.51 -18.63 -11.46
C VAL A 22 19.81 -18.80 -12.24
N ASP A 23 20.82 -19.33 -11.59
CA ASP A 23 21.90 -19.97 -12.30
C ASP A 23 21.34 -21.21 -13.00
N ASP A 24 21.51 -21.25 -14.30
CA ASP A 24 21.06 -22.29 -15.23
C ASP A 24 21.87 -23.60 -15.06
N ASP A 25 22.03 -24.13 -13.86
CA ASP A 25 22.73 -25.41 -13.66
C ASP A 25 22.01 -26.31 -12.62
N ASP A 26 21.36 -27.34 -13.21
CA ASP A 26 21.15 -28.71 -12.70
C ASP A 26 20.23 -29.02 -11.50
N ASP A 27 19.08 -29.57 -11.85
CA ASP A 27 18.33 -30.80 -11.40
C ASP A 27 18.27 -31.22 -9.90
N ALA A 28 18.97 -30.61 -8.97
CA ALA A 28 18.97 -31.01 -7.55
C ALA A 28 18.25 -30.05 -6.60
N GLU A 29 17.77 -28.92 -7.05
CA GLU A 29 17.32 -27.81 -6.20
C GLU A 29 15.81 -27.68 -5.99
N SER A 30 14.97 -28.46 -6.64
CA SER A 30 13.50 -28.30 -6.60
C SER A 30 12.86 -28.55 -5.22
N GLN A 31 13.55 -29.17 -4.29
CA GLN A 31 13.05 -29.40 -2.92
C GLN A 31 13.48 -28.31 -1.93
N SER A 32 14.59 -27.65 -2.15
CA SER A 32 15.01 -26.51 -1.33
C SER A 32 14.26 -25.23 -1.72
N GLU A 33 13.98 -25.03 -3.01
CA GLU A 33 13.19 -23.91 -3.50
C GLU A 33 11.76 -23.86 -2.91
N SER A 34 11.10 -25.02 -2.77
CA SER A 34 9.75 -25.06 -2.19
C SER A 34 9.74 -24.74 -0.70
N ALA A 35 10.79 -25.02 0.05
CA ALA A 35 10.92 -24.67 1.45
C ALA A 35 11.26 -23.18 1.64
N GLU A 36 12.15 -22.61 0.82
CA GLU A 36 12.47 -21.19 0.82
C GLU A 36 11.27 -20.34 0.38
N LEU A 37 10.50 -20.78 -0.63
CA LEU A 37 9.28 -20.13 -1.06
C LEU A 37 8.18 -20.16 0.02
N ALA A 38 8.11 -21.22 0.84
CA ALA A 38 7.15 -21.29 1.93
C ALA A 38 7.50 -20.33 3.10
N GLU A 39 8.78 -20.25 3.47
CA GLU A 39 9.26 -19.28 4.46
C GLU A 39 9.11 -17.84 3.95
N ASP A 40 9.35 -17.61 2.66
CA ASP A 40 9.14 -16.33 2.03
C ASP A 40 7.66 -15.94 1.97
N ALA A 41 6.73 -16.88 1.79
CA ALA A 41 5.30 -16.61 1.78
C ALA A 41 4.81 -16.02 3.11
N ASP A 42 5.20 -16.59 4.25
CA ASP A 42 4.84 -16.07 5.58
C ASP A 42 5.42 -14.66 5.82
N SER A 43 6.63 -14.44 5.34
CA SER A 43 7.29 -13.13 5.41
C SER A 43 6.59 -12.11 4.53
N ILE A 44 6.18 -12.49 3.32
CA ILE A 44 5.43 -11.65 2.38
C ILE A 44 4.05 -11.30 2.96
N GLU A 45 3.32 -12.27 3.51
CA GLU A 45 2.02 -12.02 4.15
C GLU A 45 2.12 -11.03 5.31
N SER A 46 3.18 -11.12 6.11
CA SER A 46 3.45 -10.18 7.18
C SER A 46 3.71 -8.76 6.67
N CYS A 47 4.41 -8.63 5.54
CA CYS A 47 4.64 -7.34 4.89
C CYS A 47 3.35 -6.76 4.28
N ILE A 48 2.51 -7.62 3.70
CA ILE A 48 1.20 -7.23 3.18
C ILE A 48 0.30 -6.71 4.31
N ARG A 49 0.25 -7.39 5.46
CA ARG A 49 -0.52 -6.90 6.62
C ARG A 49 -0.06 -5.52 7.07
N TYR A 50 1.24 -5.28 7.08
CA TYR A 50 1.79 -3.97 7.40
C TYR A 50 1.32 -2.89 6.41
N ALA A 51 1.37 -3.18 5.11
CA ALA A 51 0.91 -2.29 4.06
C ALA A 51 -0.61 -2.01 4.17
N ASP A 52 -1.39 -3.04 4.44
CA ASP A 52 -2.84 -2.93 4.65
C ASP A 52 -3.19 -2.01 5.83
N GLU A 53 -2.43 -2.08 6.92
CA GLU A 53 -2.65 -1.22 8.08
C GLU A 53 -2.36 0.26 7.78
N GLU A 54 -1.33 0.56 7.01
CA GLU A 54 -1.05 1.93 6.56
C GLU A 54 -2.19 2.49 5.69
N ILE A 55 -2.66 1.69 4.74
CA ILE A 55 -3.77 2.07 3.85
C ILE A 55 -5.07 2.24 4.64
N LYS A 56 -5.40 1.31 5.52
CA LYS A 56 -6.59 1.38 6.37
C LYS A 56 -6.61 2.64 7.22
N ARG A 57 -5.49 3.03 7.81
CA ARG A 57 -5.40 4.28 8.58
C ARG A 57 -5.76 5.51 7.74
N ALA A 58 -5.29 5.58 6.50
CA ALA A 58 -5.65 6.68 5.61
C ALA A 58 -7.12 6.64 5.21
N LEU A 59 -7.68 5.45 4.94
CA LEU A 59 -9.08 5.27 4.59
C LEU A 59 -10.04 5.58 5.75
N LEU A 60 -9.65 5.36 7.00
CA LEU A 60 -10.47 5.67 8.17
C LEU A 60 -10.81 7.16 8.30
N THR A 61 -10.11 8.04 7.61
CA THR A 61 -10.49 9.46 7.51
C THR A 61 -11.74 9.68 6.66
N TYR A 62 -12.10 8.72 5.80
CA TYR A 62 -13.20 8.81 4.85
C TYR A 62 -14.32 7.81 5.08
N THR A 63 -14.04 6.66 5.69
CA THR A 63 -15.01 5.58 5.86
C THR A 63 -14.77 4.82 7.14
N GLU A 64 -15.85 4.35 7.77
CA GLU A 64 -15.79 3.46 8.93
C GLU A 64 -15.48 2.01 8.53
N THR A 65 -15.66 1.66 7.26
CA THR A 65 -15.47 0.32 6.72
C THR A 65 -14.45 0.30 5.58
N PRO A 66 -13.14 0.45 5.86
CA PRO A 66 -12.11 0.52 4.82
C PRO A 66 -12.01 -0.75 3.97
N THR A 67 -12.43 -1.89 4.48
CA THR A 67 -12.43 -3.18 3.77
C THR A 67 -13.33 -3.22 2.53
N GLN A 68 -14.33 -2.33 2.44
CA GLN A 68 -15.19 -2.24 1.24
C GLN A 68 -14.41 -1.86 -0.03
N TYR A 69 -13.20 -1.31 0.10
CA TYR A 69 -12.38 -0.87 -1.01
C TYR A 69 -11.23 -1.83 -1.36
N GLU A 70 -11.22 -3.05 -0.83
CA GLU A 70 -10.17 -4.06 -1.10
C GLU A 70 -10.01 -4.40 -2.59
N GLY A 71 -11.05 -4.25 -3.40
CA GLY A 71 -10.99 -4.45 -4.85
C GLY A 71 -10.47 -3.26 -5.66
N ASN A 72 -10.06 -2.16 -5.02
CA ASN A 72 -9.61 -0.97 -5.72
C ASN A 72 -8.19 -1.14 -6.27
N GLU A 73 -8.00 -0.97 -7.58
CA GLU A 73 -6.71 -1.18 -8.24
C GLU A 73 -5.63 -0.21 -7.78
N THR A 74 -5.98 1.04 -7.49
CA THR A 74 -5.03 2.04 -7.00
C THR A 74 -4.50 1.65 -5.61
N LEU A 75 -5.39 1.23 -4.71
CA LEU A 75 -5.00 0.78 -3.38
C LEU A 75 -4.19 -0.52 -3.44
N ARG A 76 -4.53 -1.41 -4.37
CA ARG A 76 -3.76 -2.63 -4.64
C ARG A 76 -2.32 -2.30 -5.05
N GLY A 77 -2.13 -1.38 -5.98
CA GLY A 77 -0.80 -0.93 -6.39
C GLY A 77 0.00 -0.33 -5.23
N TRP A 78 -0.63 0.48 -4.40
CA TRP A 78 0.01 1.06 -3.21
C TRP A 78 0.38 0.00 -2.17
N ALA A 79 -0.49 -0.97 -1.94
CA ALA A 79 -0.20 -2.09 -1.03
C ALA A 79 1.02 -2.91 -1.50
N VAL A 80 1.11 -3.17 -2.80
CA VAL A 80 2.27 -3.87 -3.40
C VAL A 80 3.56 -3.08 -3.21
N ASP A 81 3.56 -1.78 -3.47
CA ASP A 81 4.76 -0.95 -3.32
C ASP A 81 5.27 -0.90 -1.88
N LEU A 82 4.37 -0.74 -0.91
CA LEU A 82 4.72 -0.74 0.52
C LEU A 82 5.19 -2.11 1.01
N ALA A 83 4.54 -3.18 0.58
CA ALA A 83 4.92 -4.54 0.96
C ALA A 83 6.28 -4.93 0.37
N ALA A 84 6.55 -4.57 -0.88
CA ALA A 84 7.83 -4.83 -1.53
C ALA A 84 9.00 -4.12 -0.84
N GLU A 85 8.84 -2.84 -0.52
CA GLU A 85 9.84 -2.09 0.27
C GLU A 85 10.12 -2.78 1.62
N ARG A 86 9.06 -3.12 2.34
CA ARG A 86 9.16 -3.74 3.66
C ARG A 86 9.85 -5.09 3.63
N LEU A 87 9.58 -5.88 2.59
CA LEU A 87 10.22 -7.18 2.40
C LEU A 87 11.73 -7.03 2.14
N CYS A 88 12.13 -6.08 1.29
CA CYS A 88 13.54 -5.79 1.04
C CYS A 88 14.28 -5.35 2.32
N GLU A 89 13.66 -4.49 3.12
CA GLU A 89 14.22 -4.07 4.41
C GLU A 89 14.43 -5.26 5.37
N ARG A 90 13.45 -6.16 5.45
CA ARG A 90 13.53 -7.33 6.33
C ARG A 90 14.63 -8.32 5.93
N LYS A 91 14.86 -8.49 4.63
CA LYS A 91 15.92 -9.36 4.12
C LYS A 91 17.31 -8.75 4.26
N GLY A 92 17.44 -7.53 4.77
CA GLY A 92 18.71 -6.82 4.91
C GLY A 92 19.38 -6.55 3.56
N GLN A 93 18.62 -6.64 2.48
CA GLN A 93 19.05 -6.27 1.14
C GLN A 93 18.97 -4.76 1.00
N GLU A 94 19.93 -4.20 0.28
CA GLU A 94 19.85 -2.81 -0.12
C GLU A 94 18.59 -2.62 -0.97
N VAL A 95 17.65 -1.82 -0.47
CA VAL A 95 16.39 -1.59 -1.17
C VAL A 95 16.70 -0.87 -2.47
N ALA A 96 16.33 -1.47 -3.60
CA ALA A 96 16.52 -0.82 -4.88
C ALA A 96 15.85 0.56 -4.87
N GLU A 97 16.55 1.56 -5.36
CA GLU A 97 16.10 2.97 -5.33
C GLU A 97 14.70 3.15 -5.95
N SER A 98 14.34 2.33 -6.92
CA SER A 98 13.03 2.30 -7.54
C SER A 98 11.91 1.92 -6.57
N PHE A 99 12.13 0.96 -5.66
CA PHE A 99 11.16 0.58 -4.64
C PHE A 99 11.05 1.62 -3.54
N LEU A 100 12.18 2.19 -3.12
CA LEU A 100 12.17 3.31 -2.16
C LEU A 100 11.36 4.48 -2.70
N ARG A 101 11.57 4.87 -3.94
CA ARG A 101 10.84 5.97 -4.58
C ARG A 101 9.35 5.65 -4.73
N ALA A 102 9.00 4.41 -5.12
CA ALA A 102 7.61 3.99 -5.25
C ALA A 102 6.88 4.02 -3.90
N ALA A 103 7.48 3.47 -2.85
CA ALA A 103 6.91 3.45 -1.52
C ALA A 103 6.80 4.87 -0.92
N GLN A 104 7.80 5.71 -1.12
CA GLN A 104 7.76 7.11 -0.69
C GLN A 104 6.63 7.87 -1.38
N ARG A 105 6.50 7.71 -2.70
CA ARG A 105 5.39 8.30 -3.47
C ARG A 105 4.03 7.81 -2.96
N THR A 106 3.92 6.54 -2.65
CA THR A 106 2.69 5.96 -2.08
C THR A 106 2.35 6.59 -0.74
N ARG A 107 3.32 6.80 0.16
CA ARG A 107 3.10 7.48 1.45
C ARG A 107 2.68 8.94 1.27
N GLU A 108 3.29 9.64 0.33
CA GLU A 108 2.89 11.00 -0.02
C GLU A 108 1.45 11.05 -0.53
N ASN A 109 1.07 10.12 -1.43
CA ASN A 109 -0.29 9.98 -1.94
C ASN A 109 -1.29 9.65 -0.83
N LEU A 110 -0.96 8.76 0.10
CA LEU A 110 -1.81 8.45 1.26
C LEU A 110 -2.01 9.67 2.15
N THR A 111 -0.97 10.47 2.36
CA THR A 111 -1.05 11.70 3.14
C THR A 111 -1.92 12.75 2.44
N GLN A 112 -1.76 12.93 1.13
CA GLN A 112 -2.59 13.84 0.34
C GLN A 112 -4.05 13.38 0.30
N PHE A 113 -4.28 12.08 0.19
CA PHE A 113 -5.63 11.52 0.27
C PHE A 113 -6.25 11.76 1.65
N ALA A 114 -5.55 11.46 2.73
CA ALA A 114 -6.04 11.68 4.09
C ALA A 114 -6.34 13.16 4.39
N SER A 115 -5.60 14.10 3.79
CA SER A 115 -5.84 15.54 3.91
C SER A 115 -6.92 16.08 2.96
N GLY A 116 -7.47 15.25 2.09
CA GLY A 116 -8.48 15.64 1.10
C GLY A 116 -7.93 16.39 -0.12
N GLN A 117 -6.62 16.38 -0.31
CA GLN A 117 -5.96 17.03 -1.46
C GLN A 117 -5.94 16.14 -2.70
N MET A 118 -6.10 14.84 -2.53
CA MET A 118 -6.10 13.84 -3.60
C MET A 118 -7.37 12.99 -3.52
N MET A 119 -7.92 12.64 -4.68
CA MET A 119 -9.04 11.72 -4.80
C MET A 119 -8.56 10.39 -5.38
N ILE A 120 -9.06 9.29 -4.84
CA ILE A 120 -8.84 7.96 -5.40
C ILE A 120 -10.05 7.57 -6.22
N PRO A 121 -9.88 7.11 -7.48
CA PRO A 121 -10.99 6.63 -8.28
C PRO A 121 -11.76 5.51 -7.57
N GLY A 122 -13.09 5.62 -7.53
CA GLY A 122 -13.96 4.65 -6.86
C GLY A 122 -14.18 4.89 -5.36
N ILE A 123 -13.49 5.85 -4.75
CA ILE A 123 -13.70 6.24 -3.36
C ILE A 123 -14.35 7.62 -3.33
N VAL A 124 -15.58 7.65 -2.83
CA VAL A 124 -16.34 8.89 -2.69
C VAL A 124 -16.05 9.52 -1.34
N PRO A 125 -15.51 10.76 -1.28
CA PRO A 125 -15.33 11.46 -0.01
C PRO A 125 -16.70 11.71 0.65
N PRO A 126 -16.80 11.63 1.98
CA PRO A 126 -18.03 11.90 2.68
C PRO A 126 -18.44 13.38 2.43
N VAL A 127 -19.60 13.56 1.85
CA VAL A 127 -20.15 14.88 1.47
C VAL A 127 -20.40 15.76 2.69
N VAL A 128 -20.47 15.17 3.88
CA VAL A 128 -20.91 15.81 5.14
C VAL A 128 -19.90 16.83 5.67
N GLN A 129 -18.61 16.68 5.41
CA GLN A 129 -17.60 17.56 6.01
C GLN A 129 -17.44 18.94 5.33
N ARG A 130 -17.96 19.12 4.11
CA ARG A 130 -17.84 20.41 3.42
C ARG A 130 -18.91 21.45 3.82
N ILE A 131 -20.00 21.04 4.45
CA ILE A 131 -21.14 21.93 4.73
C ILE A 131 -20.98 22.63 6.08
N GLU A 132 -20.32 22.02 7.07
CA GLU A 132 -20.22 22.62 8.42
C GLU A 132 -19.23 23.79 8.50
N PHE A 133 -18.20 23.85 7.68
CA PHE A 133 -17.24 24.96 7.70
C PHE A 133 -17.75 26.25 7.05
N ARG A 134 -18.81 26.21 6.26
CA ARG A 134 -19.35 27.42 5.62
C ARG A 134 -20.25 28.28 6.52
N ASN A 135 -20.74 27.74 7.63
CA ASN A 135 -21.68 28.45 8.51
C ASN A 135 -21.07 28.99 9.81
N LEU A 136 -19.78 28.74 10.07
CA LEU A 136 -19.12 29.13 11.33
C LEU A 136 -18.30 30.43 11.21
N GLY A 137 -18.63 31.36 10.36
CA GLY A 137 -17.73 32.49 10.29
C GLY A 137 -18.20 33.77 9.63
N ARG A 138 -19.33 34.29 10.03
CA ARG A 138 -19.54 35.77 9.95
C ARG A 138 -20.15 36.23 11.26
N PRO A 139 -19.37 36.85 12.14
CA PRO A 139 -19.98 37.63 13.22
C PRO A 139 -20.83 38.74 12.58
N ARG A 140 -22.12 38.72 12.85
CA ARG A 140 -22.97 39.91 12.55
C ARG A 140 -22.40 41.04 13.36
N ILE A 141 -21.67 41.91 12.70
CA ILE A 141 -21.34 43.22 13.26
C ILE A 141 -22.68 43.99 13.26
N ALA A 142 -23.25 44.13 14.45
CA ALA A 142 -24.37 45.01 14.66
C ALA A 142 -23.88 46.42 14.41
N ARG A 143 -24.29 47.03 13.28
CA ARG A 143 -24.15 48.46 13.08
C ARG A 143 -25.22 49.16 13.94
N ARG A 144 -24.75 49.90 14.88
CA ARG A 144 -25.56 50.95 15.49
C ARG A 144 -25.55 52.17 14.61
#